data_118b076b2a0e81c8638ff94cb9fca709
#
_entry.id   118b076b2a0e81c8638ff94cb9fca709
#
_cell.length_a   1.000
_cell.length_b   1.000
_cell.length_c   1.000
_cell.angle_alpha   90.00
_cell.angle_beta   90.00
_cell.angle_gamma   90.00
#
_symmetry.space_group_name_H-M   'P 1'
#
loop_
_entity.id
_entity.type
_entity.pdbx_description
1 polymer ?
#
loop_
_entity_poly.entity_id
_entity_poly.type
_entity_poly.pdbx_seq_one_letter_code
_entity_poly.pdbx_strand_id
1 'polypeptide(L)'
;MDSLINISGVGPKTLDLLNKLGINCIDDLIHFYPYKYTIIKRSDMNNINSGDKVIIDGVVESSPTVISLSRKLKRIIFRISNNRCIYNISAFNQVYLCNELKGGTAVTIIGKYDRIKNTVVASEVRMGLLPDKPVIEPKYHSVLNSLKLSGTSTLLMSLLRLTPSLRK
;
A
#
# COMPACT_ATOMS: atom_id res chain seq x y z
N MET A 1 -29.38 -8.31 18.06
CA MET A 1 -28.49 -7.44 17.27
C MET A 1 -27.07 -7.77 17.68
N ASP A 2 -26.32 -8.39 16.78
CA ASP A 2 -24.95 -8.80 17.09
C ASP A 2 -24.04 -7.56 17.12
N SER A 3 -23.52 -7.26 18.29
CA SER A 3 -22.71 -6.07 18.53
C SER A 3 -21.32 -6.23 17.90
N LEU A 4 -20.84 -5.21 17.19
CA LEU A 4 -19.51 -5.15 16.59
C LEU A 4 -18.36 -5.38 17.60
N ILE A 5 -18.60 -5.10 18.87
CA ILE A 5 -17.58 -5.25 19.93
C ILE A 5 -17.21 -6.73 20.19
N ASN A 6 -18.06 -7.67 19.76
CA ASN A 6 -17.84 -9.10 19.90
C ASN A 6 -16.90 -9.66 18.82
N ILE A 7 -16.53 -8.84 17.82
CA ILE A 7 -15.62 -9.24 16.76
C ILE A 7 -14.17 -9.11 17.26
N SER A 8 -13.39 -10.18 17.12
CA SER A 8 -11.97 -10.17 17.48
C SER A 8 -11.24 -9.05 16.74
N GLY A 9 -10.52 -8.21 17.47
CA GLY A 9 -9.80 -7.05 16.91
C GLY A 9 -10.57 -5.74 16.88
N VAL A 10 -11.86 -5.73 17.29
CA VAL A 10 -12.65 -4.50 17.41
C VAL A 10 -12.60 -4.02 18.86
N GLY A 11 -11.71 -3.05 19.12
CA GLY A 11 -11.67 -2.32 20.39
C GLY A 11 -12.50 -1.03 20.35
N PRO A 12 -12.59 -0.30 21.49
CA PRO A 12 -13.39 0.94 21.58
C PRO A 12 -13.05 1.99 20.51
N LYS A 13 -11.76 2.16 20.20
CA LYS A 13 -11.30 3.09 19.17
C LYS A 13 -11.73 2.66 17.77
N THR A 14 -11.69 1.36 17.49
CA THR A 14 -12.12 0.80 16.20
C THR A 14 -13.64 0.93 16.05
N LEU A 15 -14.38 0.69 17.13
CA LEU A 15 -15.84 0.86 17.16
C LEU A 15 -16.24 2.31 16.84
N ASP A 16 -15.59 3.30 17.46
CA ASP A 16 -15.83 4.72 17.16
C ASP A 16 -15.57 5.07 15.69
N LEU A 17 -14.54 4.50 15.09
CA LEU A 17 -14.23 4.69 13.67
C LEU A 17 -15.27 4.02 12.76
N LEU A 18 -15.75 2.82 13.10
CA LEU A 18 -16.79 2.12 12.36
C LEU A 18 -18.11 2.90 12.43
N ASN A 19 -18.48 3.40 13.60
CA ASN A 19 -19.68 4.24 13.78
C ASN A 19 -19.61 5.52 12.94
N LYS A 20 -18.43 6.16 12.83
CA LYS A 20 -18.22 7.33 11.95
C LYS A 20 -18.36 7.01 10.47
N LEU A 21 -18.16 5.75 10.06
CA LEU A 21 -18.43 5.25 8.71
C LEU A 21 -19.90 4.87 8.50
N GLY A 22 -20.75 5.01 9.50
CA GLY A 22 -22.14 4.56 9.46
C GLY A 22 -22.31 3.05 9.68
N ILE A 23 -21.25 2.37 10.14
CA ILE A 23 -21.27 0.93 10.43
C ILE A 23 -21.52 0.75 11.92
N ASN A 24 -22.76 0.44 12.30
CA ASN A 24 -23.20 0.33 13.69
C ASN A 24 -23.45 -1.12 14.13
N CYS A 25 -23.65 -2.02 13.18
CA CYS A 25 -23.91 -3.43 13.42
C CYS A 25 -23.16 -4.33 12.44
N ILE A 26 -23.21 -5.64 12.67
CA ILE A 26 -22.56 -6.63 11.79
C ILE A 26 -23.19 -6.62 10.39
N ASP A 27 -24.47 -6.38 10.29
CA ASP A 27 -25.17 -6.30 9.01
C ASP A 27 -24.69 -5.14 8.16
N ASP A 28 -24.49 -3.95 8.74
CA ASP A 28 -23.89 -2.80 8.07
C ASP A 28 -22.46 -3.12 7.57
N LEU A 29 -21.68 -3.86 8.36
CA LEU A 29 -20.33 -4.25 7.99
C LEU A 29 -20.31 -5.20 6.78
N ILE A 30 -21.25 -6.16 6.73
CA ILE A 30 -21.37 -7.11 5.61
C ILE A 30 -21.79 -6.39 4.34
N HIS A 31 -22.65 -5.37 4.43
CA HIS A 31 -23.15 -4.57 3.31
C HIS A 31 -22.27 -3.37 2.97
N PHE A 32 -21.14 -3.20 3.66
CA PHE A 32 -20.20 -2.13 3.35
C PHE A 32 -19.38 -2.46 2.13
N TYR A 33 -19.82 -1.97 0.97
CA TYR A 33 -19.17 -2.24 -0.31
C TYR A 33 -18.06 -1.24 -0.64
N PRO A 34 -16.99 -1.67 -1.34
CA PRO A 34 -15.97 -0.76 -1.82
C PRO A 34 -16.55 0.18 -2.90
N TYR A 35 -16.16 1.43 -2.86
CA TYR A 35 -16.58 2.41 -3.87
C TYR A 35 -15.79 2.26 -5.18
N LYS A 36 -14.64 1.59 -5.15
CA LYS A 36 -13.76 1.40 -6.31
C LYS A 36 -12.91 0.16 -6.14
N TYR A 37 -12.60 -0.48 -7.25
CA TYR A 37 -11.58 -1.53 -7.33
C TYR A 37 -10.36 -1.02 -8.09
N THR A 38 -9.16 -1.35 -7.61
CA THR A 38 -7.89 -1.02 -8.28
C THR A 38 -7.21 -2.33 -8.67
N ILE A 39 -6.82 -2.43 -9.94
CA ILE A 39 -6.09 -3.58 -10.44
C ILE A 39 -4.60 -3.30 -10.25
N ILE A 40 -3.94 -4.16 -9.49
CA ILE A 40 -2.50 -4.14 -9.26
C ILE A 40 -1.88 -5.25 -10.12
N LYS A 41 -1.17 -4.84 -11.16
CA LYS A 41 -0.40 -5.74 -12.03
C LYS A 41 0.91 -5.09 -12.42
N ARG A 42 1.92 -5.90 -12.76
CA ARG A 42 3.20 -5.39 -13.28
C ARG A 42 2.97 -4.53 -14.51
N SER A 43 3.68 -3.42 -14.57
CA SER A 43 3.68 -2.54 -15.73
C SER A 43 4.66 -3.08 -16.78
N ASP A 44 4.26 -3.02 -18.06
CA ASP A 44 5.16 -3.29 -19.18
C ASP A 44 6.05 -2.08 -19.43
N MET A 45 7.30 -2.15 -18.97
CA MET A 45 8.25 -1.03 -19.02
C MET A 45 8.66 -0.62 -20.43
N ASN A 46 8.39 -1.44 -21.47
CA ASN A 46 8.72 -1.11 -22.86
C ASN A 46 7.80 -0.02 -23.43
N ASN A 47 6.54 0.02 -22.96
CA ASN A 47 5.47 0.89 -23.48
C ASN A 47 5.10 2.05 -22.54
N ILE A 48 6.01 2.42 -21.61
CA ILE A 48 5.74 3.46 -20.60
C ILE A 48 6.41 4.78 -20.97
N ASN A 49 5.66 5.87 -20.83
CA ASN A 49 6.16 7.22 -21.00
C ASN A 49 6.64 7.80 -19.65
N SER A 50 7.49 8.84 -19.76
CA SER A 50 7.91 9.59 -18.58
C SER A 50 6.71 10.28 -17.92
N GLY A 51 6.56 10.09 -16.60
CA GLY A 51 5.43 10.61 -15.83
C GLY A 51 4.29 9.61 -15.61
N ASP A 52 4.27 8.50 -16.35
CA ASP A 52 3.25 7.47 -16.16
C ASP A 52 3.37 6.77 -14.81
N LYS A 53 2.22 6.35 -14.29
CA LYS A 53 2.17 5.52 -13.10
C LYS A 53 2.60 4.09 -13.44
N VAL A 54 3.58 3.60 -12.70
CA VAL A 54 4.14 2.25 -12.87
C VAL A 54 4.00 1.44 -11.60
N ILE A 55 3.90 0.14 -11.79
CA ILE A 55 3.96 -0.86 -10.74
C ILE A 55 5.04 -1.87 -11.15
N ILE A 56 6.14 -1.86 -10.45
CA ILE A 56 7.28 -2.75 -10.67
C ILE A 56 7.62 -3.49 -9.38
N ASP A 57 8.11 -4.68 -9.50
CA ASP A 57 8.65 -5.46 -8.39
C ASP A 57 10.08 -5.88 -8.69
N GLY A 58 10.80 -6.21 -7.66
CA GLY A 58 12.19 -6.62 -7.77
C GLY A 58 12.83 -6.85 -6.42
N VAL A 59 14.13 -7.08 -6.45
CA VAL A 59 14.93 -7.31 -5.26
C VAL A 59 15.83 -6.10 -5.02
N VAL A 60 15.88 -5.64 -3.78
CA VAL A 60 16.74 -4.52 -3.36
C VAL A 60 18.20 -4.95 -3.48
N GLU A 61 19.03 -4.19 -4.23
CA GLU A 61 20.44 -4.50 -4.41
C GLU A 61 21.31 -4.11 -3.22
N SER A 62 21.00 -2.96 -2.63
CA SER A 62 21.79 -2.41 -1.52
C SER A 62 20.92 -1.63 -0.55
N SER A 63 21.41 -1.48 0.68
CA SER A 63 20.70 -0.70 1.70
C SER A 63 20.41 0.73 1.23
N PRO A 64 19.22 1.27 1.54
CA PRO A 64 18.83 2.61 1.13
C PRO A 64 19.74 3.70 1.70
N THR A 65 19.95 4.76 0.92
CA THR A 65 20.65 5.98 1.35
C THR A 65 19.63 7.08 1.61
N VAL A 66 19.75 7.75 2.75
CA VAL A 66 18.89 8.88 3.14
C VAL A 66 19.59 10.19 2.83
N ILE A 67 18.95 11.07 2.07
CA ILE A 67 19.40 12.42 1.77
C ILE A 67 18.42 13.41 2.40
N SER A 68 18.89 14.29 3.27
CA SER A 68 18.10 15.39 3.82
C SER A 68 18.11 16.56 2.84
N LEU A 69 16.98 16.85 2.21
CA LEU A 69 16.81 17.99 1.32
C LEU A 69 16.43 19.26 2.08
N SER A 70 15.70 19.11 3.18
CA SER A 70 15.35 20.19 4.11
C SER A 70 15.00 19.60 5.48
N ARG A 71 14.72 20.49 6.48
CA ARG A 71 14.31 20.05 7.83
C ARG A 71 13.08 19.12 7.81
N LYS A 72 12.18 19.27 6.83
CA LYS A 72 10.92 18.50 6.72
C LYS A 72 10.90 17.52 5.58
N LEU A 73 11.89 17.55 4.67
CA LEU A 73 11.90 16.73 3.47
C LEU A 73 13.14 15.84 3.43
N LYS A 74 12.94 14.56 3.59
CA LYS A 74 13.96 13.53 3.43
C LYS A 74 13.67 12.71 2.20
N ARG A 75 14.69 12.43 1.40
CA ARG A 75 14.65 11.58 0.23
C ARG A 75 15.43 10.32 0.51
N ILE A 76 14.85 9.18 0.19
CA ILE A 76 15.48 7.88 0.27
C ILE A 76 15.75 7.40 -1.14
N ILE A 77 16.94 6.91 -1.39
CA ILE A 77 17.36 6.39 -2.68
C ILE A 77 17.85 4.97 -2.48
N PHE A 78 17.37 4.06 -3.31
CA PHE A 78 17.84 2.68 -3.38
C PHE A 78 17.67 2.13 -4.79
N ARG A 79 18.23 0.97 -5.07
CA ARG A 79 18.10 0.29 -6.36
C ARG A 79 17.40 -1.03 -6.19
N ILE A 80 16.58 -1.36 -7.16
CA ILE A 80 16.00 -2.68 -7.29
C ILE A 80 16.42 -3.31 -8.61
N SER A 81 16.65 -4.60 -8.60
CA SER A 81 16.87 -5.40 -9.81
C SER A 81 15.65 -6.26 -10.10
N ASN A 82 15.25 -6.30 -11.36
CA ASN A 82 14.21 -7.18 -11.88
C ASN A 82 14.64 -7.74 -13.20
N ASN A 83 14.84 -9.06 -13.30
CA ASN A 83 15.06 -9.82 -14.54
C ASN A 83 16.04 -9.17 -15.55
N ARG A 84 17.16 -8.60 -15.13
CA ARG A 84 18.21 -7.93 -15.90
C ARG A 84 18.10 -6.40 -16.01
N CYS A 85 17.04 -5.80 -15.48
CA CYS A 85 16.92 -4.34 -15.44
C CYS A 85 17.11 -3.84 -14.02
N ILE A 86 17.87 -2.75 -13.88
CA ILE A 86 18.08 -2.06 -12.61
C ILE A 86 17.33 -0.73 -12.67
N TYR A 87 16.52 -0.48 -11.66
CA TYR A 87 15.74 0.76 -11.50
C TYR A 87 16.21 1.52 -10.27
N ASN A 88 16.42 2.83 -10.43
CA ASN A 88 16.65 3.71 -9.30
C ASN A 88 15.31 4.09 -8.69
N ILE A 89 15.17 3.91 -7.39
CA ILE A 89 13.95 4.24 -6.66
C ILE A 89 14.21 5.44 -5.76
N SER A 90 13.29 6.38 -5.79
CA SER A 90 13.31 7.58 -4.96
C SER A 90 12.01 7.68 -4.18
N ALA A 91 12.07 7.62 -2.85
CA ALA A 91 10.91 7.78 -1.98
C ALA A 91 11.09 9.01 -1.08
N PHE A 92 10.01 9.73 -0.78
CA PHE A 92 10.05 10.91 0.06
C PHE A 92 9.39 10.66 1.41
N ASN A 93 10.02 11.13 2.48
CA ASN A 93 9.54 11.07 3.87
C ASN A 93 9.21 9.66 4.41
N GLN A 94 9.74 8.60 3.79
CA GLN A 94 9.53 7.20 4.19
C GLN A 94 10.77 6.62 4.87
N VAL A 95 11.40 7.35 5.80
CA VAL A 95 12.67 6.96 6.46
C VAL A 95 12.58 5.61 7.16
N TYR A 96 11.41 5.22 7.61
CA TYR A 96 11.17 3.90 8.23
C TYR A 96 11.57 2.73 7.31
N LEU A 97 11.49 2.92 5.99
CA LEU A 97 11.89 1.90 5.02
C LEU A 97 13.37 1.51 5.12
N CYS A 98 14.23 2.39 5.63
CA CYS A 98 15.65 2.09 5.76
C CYS A 98 15.93 0.92 6.72
N ASN A 99 15.06 0.69 7.68
CA ASN A 99 15.17 -0.43 8.62
C ASN A 99 14.67 -1.75 8.00
N GLU A 100 13.75 -1.67 7.05
CA GLU A 100 13.09 -2.81 6.44
C GLU A 100 13.77 -3.24 5.14
N LEU A 101 14.28 -2.27 4.35
CA LEU A 101 14.92 -2.52 3.06
C LEU A 101 16.40 -2.86 3.26
N LYS A 102 16.72 -4.13 3.16
CA LYS A 102 18.10 -4.64 3.10
C LYS A 102 18.37 -5.23 1.73
N GLY A 103 19.66 -5.35 1.37
CA GLY A 103 20.04 -6.09 0.16
C GLY A 103 19.41 -7.50 0.16
N GLY A 104 18.82 -7.89 -0.94
CA GLY A 104 18.09 -9.15 -1.06
C GLY A 104 16.59 -9.09 -0.69
N THR A 105 16.10 -7.97 -0.15
CA THR A 105 14.67 -7.83 0.18
C THR A 105 13.83 -7.70 -1.08
N ALA A 106 12.82 -8.55 -1.22
CA ALA A 106 11.84 -8.46 -2.29
C ALA A 106 10.84 -7.32 -2.02
N VAL A 107 10.59 -6.48 -3.03
CA VAL A 107 9.71 -5.31 -2.90
C VAL A 107 8.88 -5.08 -4.16
N THR A 108 7.73 -4.47 -3.97
CA THR A 108 6.88 -3.92 -5.03
C THR A 108 6.81 -2.41 -4.89
N ILE A 109 7.12 -1.71 -5.96
CA ILE A 109 7.13 -0.25 -6.03
C ILE A 109 5.97 0.24 -6.87
N ILE A 110 5.19 1.14 -6.33
CA ILE A 110 4.14 1.87 -7.04
C ILE A 110 4.56 3.33 -7.09
N GLY A 111 4.67 3.90 -8.26
CA GLY A 111 5.16 5.27 -8.39
C GLY A 111 5.02 5.84 -9.79
N LYS A 112 5.69 6.97 -10.03
CA LYS A 112 5.79 7.61 -11.35
C LYS A 112 7.19 7.37 -11.91
N TYR A 113 7.25 6.99 -13.17
CA TYR A 113 8.50 6.69 -13.86
C TYR A 113 9.05 7.91 -14.58
N ASP A 114 10.32 8.21 -14.35
CA ASP A 114 11.11 9.18 -15.12
C ASP A 114 12.06 8.40 -16.03
N ARG A 115 11.74 8.37 -17.31
CA ARG A 115 12.51 7.60 -18.32
C ARG A 115 13.92 8.18 -18.52
N ILE A 116 14.08 9.51 -18.45
CA ILE A 116 15.35 10.18 -18.68
C ILE A 116 16.36 9.79 -17.59
N LYS A 117 15.92 9.74 -16.34
CA LYS A 117 16.76 9.41 -15.18
C LYS A 117 16.74 7.93 -14.82
N ASN A 118 15.97 7.12 -15.53
CA ASN A 118 15.67 5.72 -15.17
C ASN A 118 15.34 5.58 -13.67
N THR A 119 14.45 6.46 -13.19
CA THR A 119 14.12 6.57 -11.76
C THR A 119 12.62 6.47 -11.58
N VAL A 120 12.19 5.68 -10.60
CA VAL A 120 10.79 5.65 -10.15
C VAL A 120 10.67 6.47 -8.88
N VAL A 121 9.83 7.51 -8.94
CA VAL A 121 9.42 8.26 -7.75
C VAL A 121 8.31 7.48 -7.07
N ALA A 122 8.68 6.75 -6.03
CA ALA A 122 7.76 5.88 -5.32
C ALA A 122 6.74 6.69 -4.52
N SER A 123 5.47 6.41 -4.73
CA SER A 123 4.37 6.84 -3.86
C SER A 123 4.09 5.82 -2.77
N GLU A 124 4.33 4.54 -3.06
CA GLU A 124 4.10 3.43 -2.14
C GLU A 124 5.16 2.35 -2.36
N VAL A 125 5.69 1.81 -1.28
CA VAL A 125 6.61 0.67 -1.27
C VAL A 125 5.99 -0.44 -0.45
N ARG A 126 5.85 -1.63 -1.02
CA ARG A 126 5.30 -2.83 -0.37
C ARG A 126 6.36 -3.91 -0.30
N MET A 127 6.38 -4.64 0.79
CA MET A 127 7.24 -5.81 0.92
C MET A 127 6.67 -6.98 0.11
N GLY A 128 7.54 -7.74 -0.53
CA GLY A 128 7.20 -8.88 -1.37
C GLY A 128 7.08 -8.57 -2.85
N LEU A 129 7.13 -9.64 -3.65
CA LEU A 129 6.91 -9.58 -5.11
C LEU A 129 5.43 -9.64 -5.43
N LEU A 130 5.07 -9.09 -6.58
CA LEU A 130 3.72 -9.26 -7.12
C LEU A 130 3.51 -10.70 -7.60
N PRO A 131 2.32 -11.26 -7.37
CA PRO A 131 1.93 -12.51 -8.01
C PRO A 131 1.83 -12.33 -9.53
N ASP A 132 1.90 -13.43 -10.28
CA ASP A 132 1.78 -13.38 -11.75
C ASP A 132 0.38 -12.98 -12.21
N LYS A 133 -0.63 -13.27 -11.41
CA LYS A 133 -2.02 -12.86 -11.69
C LYS A 133 -2.27 -11.45 -11.13
N PRO A 134 -3.04 -10.62 -11.85
CA PRO A 134 -3.46 -9.31 -11.34
C PRO A 134 -4.18 -9.43 -10.00
N VAL A 135 -3.82 -8.58 -9.05
CA VAL A 135 -4.50 -8.49 -7.75
C VAL A 135 -5.54 -7.39 -7.81
N ILE A 136 -6.77 -7.71 -7.44
CA ILE A 136 -7.85 -6.73 -7.35
C ILE A 136 -7.93 -6.25 -5.91
N GLU A 137 -7.64 -4.96 -5.70
CA GLU A 137 -7.74 -4.32 -4.39
C GLU A 137 -8.99 -3.47 -4.30
N PRO A 138 -9.91 -3.79 -3.39
CA PRO A 138 -11.05 -2.94 -3.11
C PRO A 138 -10.61 -1.66 -2.39
N LYS A 139 -11.20 -0.52 -2.76
CA LYS A 139 -11.01 0.76 -2.08
C LYS A 139 -12.30 1.12 -1.36
N TYR A 140 -12.19 1.41 -0.07
CA TYR A 140 -13.29 1.82 0.78
C TYR A 140 -13.17 3.31 1.13
N HIS A 141 -14.30 3.97 1.37
CA HIS A 141 -14.29 5.31 1.91
C HIS A 141 -13.60 5.32 3.27
N SER A 142 -12.63 6.20 3.45
CA SER A 142 -11.96 6.36 4.74
C SER A 142 -12.44 7.67 5.39
N VAL A 143 -12.80 7.60 6.66
CA VAL A 143 -13.09 8.80 7.50
C VAL A 143 -11.82 9.62 7.73
N LEU A 144 -10.69 9.18 7.17
CA LEU A 144 -9.33 9.48 7.61
C LEU A 144 -8.65 10.64 6.90
N ASN A 145 -9.36 11.53 6.24
CA ASN A 145 -8.73 12.81 5.86
C ASN A 145 -8.33 13.68 7.08
N SER A 146 -8.78 13.32 8.29
CA SER A 146 -8.46 14.04 9.53
C SER A 146 -7.57 13.28 10.53
N LEU A 147 -7.39 11.98 10.36
CA LEU A 147 -6.56 11.17 11.27
C LEU A 147 -5.55 10.37 10.44
N LYS A 148 -4.28 10.72 10.55
CA LYS A 148 -3.12 10.04 9.94
C LYS A 148 -2.92 8.61 10.50
N LEU A 149 -3.86 7.72 10.25
CA LEU A 149 -3.76 6.33 10.66
C LEU A 149 -3.62 5.45 9.41
N SER A 150 -2.40 5.12 9.08
CA SER A 150 -2.01 4.17 8.03
C SER A 150 -2.51 2.72 8.24
N GLY A 151 -3.22 2.47 9.34
CA GLY A 151 -3.66 1.12 9.72
C GLY A 151 -5.12 0.76 9.45
N THR A 152 -6.02 1.72 9.20
CA THR A 152 -7.47 1.44 9.16
C THR A 152 -7.93 0.75 7.90
N SER A 153 -7.31 1.00 6.76
CA SER A 153 -7.61 0.25 5.53
C SER A 153 -7.22 -1.23 5.68
N THR A 154 -6.09 -1.49 6.35
CA THR A 154 -5.62 -2.85 6.64
C THR A 154 -6.50 -3.53 7.68
N LEU A 155 -6.99 -2.81 8.70
CA LEU A 155 -7.89 -3.34 9.72
C LEU A 155 -9.27 -3.68 9.14
N LEU A 156 -9.84 -2.79 8.32
CA LEU A 156 -11.10 -3.04 7.64
C LEU A 156 -10.98 -4.25 6.69
N MET A 157 -9.86 -4.36 5.97
CA MET A 157 -9.55 -5.50 5.09
C MET A 157 -9.36 -6.80 5.87
N SER A 158 -8.77 -6.76 7.08
CA SER A 158 -8.63 -7.94 7.92
C SER A 158 -9.99 -8.37 8.50
N LEU A 159 -10.82 -7.43 8.93
CA LEU A 159 -12.17 -7.71 9.42
C LEU A 159 -13.06 -8.28 8.31
N LEU A 160 -13.01 -7.73 7.11
CA LEU A 160 -13.76 -8.23 5.94
C LEU A 160 -13.23 -9.59 5.43
N ARG A 161 -11.96 -9.92 5.64
CA ARG A 161 -11.39 -11.24 5.35
C ARG A 161 -11.81 -12.31 6.37
N LEU A 162 -12.14 -11.92 7.60
CA LEU A 162 -12.60 -12.83 8.65
C LEU A 162 -14.09 -13.22 8.49
N THR A 163 -14.83 -12.60 7.56
CA THR A 163 -16.25 -12.88 7.31
C THR A 163 -16.60 -13.73 6.08
N PRO A 164 -15.69 -14.52 5.46
CA PRO A 164 -16.08 -15.36 4.32
C PRO A 164 -17.11 -16.46 4.66
N SER A 165 -17.24 -16.83 5.95
CA SER A 165 -18.20 -17.83 6.41
C SER A 165 -19.61 -17.31 6.67
N LEU A 166 -19.83 -15.98 6.69
CA LEU A 166 -21.12 -15.34 6.92
C LEU A 166 -21.84 -14.93 5.63
N ARG A 167 -21.23 -15.18 4.47
CA ARG A 167 -21.80 -14.89 3.14
C ARG A 167 -22.40 -16.13 2.46
N LYS A 168 -23.09 -16.97 3.24
CA LYS A 168 -23.91 -18.06 2.65
C LYS A 168 -25.38 -17.68 2.72
#